data_83b9155a94156617242a1f437cdec0fb
#
_entry.id   83b9155a94156617242a1f437cdec0fb
#
_cell.length_a   1.000
_cell.length_b   1.000
_cell.length_c   1.000
_cell.angle_alpha   90.00
_cell.angle_beta   90.00
_cell.angle_gamma   90.00
#
_symmetry.space_group_name_H-M   'P 1'
#
loop_
_entity.id
_entity.type
_entity.pdbx_description
1 polymer ?
#
loop_
_entity_poly.entity_id
_entity_poly.type
_entity_poly.pdbx_seq_one_letter_code
_entity_poly.pdbx_strand_id
1 'polypeptide(L)'
;MSHSFSKIWVHAVWSTKERALLIQPKIEPLLHDYMSEQFRELSCFIKIINGMPDHIRCLFILNREKSIAEVIKQIKGSSSHYINQNDLINEKFAWQTGYAAYSVSESTLDKVFRYIQNQKIHHQKKTFDGEYNGLLKIQGFETGFDE
;
A
#
# COMPACT_ATOMS: atom_id res chain seq x y z
N MET A 1 -9.72 6.97 35.25
CA MET A 1 -9.84 6.62 33.83
C MET A 1 -8.47 6.38 33.22
N SER A 2 -8.34 5.29 32.51
CA SER A 2 -7.07 4.99 31.87
C SER A 2 -7.12 5.41 30.40
N HIS A 3 -6.00 5.88 29.92
CA HIS A 3 -5.84 6.28 28.54
C HIS A 3 -4.76 5.42 27.89
N SER A 4 -4.99 5.03 26.65
CA SER A 4 -4.02 4.31 25.87
C SER A 4 -3.61 5.19 24.70
N PHE A 5 -2.34 5.13 24.36
CA PHE A 5 -1.81 5.82 23.21
C PHE A 5 -0.97 4.86 22.41
N SER A 6 -1.21 4.78 21.10
CA SER A 6 -0.32 4.05 20.22
C SER A 6 -0.22 4.80 18.90
N LYS A 7 0.96 4.76 18.32
CA LYS A 7 1.22 5.39 17.04
C LYS A 7 2.15 4.49 16.26
N ILE A 8 1.55 3.55 15.54
CA ILE A 8 2.30 2.54 14.82
C ILE A 8 2.15 2.80 13.34
N TRP A 9 3.23 3.25 12.71
CA TRP A 9 3.26 3.44 11.27
C TRP A 9 3.48 2.11 10.57
N VAL A 10 2.70 1.88 9.54
CA VAL A 10 2.79 0.67 8.73
C VAL A 10 2.97 1.08 7.27
N HIS A 11 3.94 0.46 6.61
CA HIS A 11 4.10 0.53 5.18
C HIS A 11 3.64 -0.80 4.61
N ALA A 12 2.57 -0.80 3.83
CA ALA A 12 2.03 -2.00 3.24
C ALA A 12 2.13 -1.93 1.71
N VAL A 13 2.35 -3.09 1.10
CA VAL A 13 2.43 -3.17 -0.35
C VAL A 13 1.76 -4.46 -0.81
N TRP A 14 1.00 -4.35 -1.90
CA TRP A 14 0.42 -5.53 -2.54
C TRP A 14 0.24 -5.26 -4.03
N SER A 15 0.15 -6.35 -4.79
CA SER A 15 0.06 -6.25 -6.24
C SER A 15 -1.32 -6.64 -6.75
N THR A 16 -1.58 -6.30 -8.00
CA THR A 16 -2.69 -6.85 -8.76
C THR A 16 -2.43 -8.33 -9.01
N LYS A 17 -3.50 -9.07 -9.28
CA LYS A 17 -3.39 -10.51 -9.56
C LYS A 17 -2.47 -10.74 -10.76
N GLU A 18 -1.48 -11.60 -10.57
CA GLU A 18 -0.47 -11.93 -11.59
C GLU A 18 0.25 -10.68 -12.11
N ARG A 19 0.25 -9.62 -11.33
CA ARG A 19 0.89 -8.34 -11.65
C ARG A 19 0.40 -7.75 -12.96
N ALA A 20 -0.87 -7.99 -13.29
CA ALA A 20 -1.49 -7.42 -14.47
C ALA A 20 -1.56 -5.90 -14.34
N LEU A 21 -1.36 -5.19 -15.44
CA LEU A 21 -1.32 -3.73 -15.46
C LEU A 21 -2.73 -3.14 -15.43
N LEU A 22 -3.44 -3.38 -14.33
CA LEU A 22 -4.84 -2.99 -14.19
C LEU A 22 -5.05 -1.55 -13.73
N ILE A 23 -4.08 -0.99 -13.00
CA ILE A 23 -4.20 0.36 -12.45
C ILE A 23 -3.58 1.36 -13.43
N GLN A 24 -4.31 1.62 -14.51
CA GLN A 24 -3.84 2.57 -15.50
C GLN A 24 -4.03 4.00 -15.01
N PRO A 25 -3.30 4.97 -15.57
CA PRO A 25 -3.38 6.36 -15.10
C PRO A 25 -4.78 6.93 -15.05
N LYS A 26 -5.68 6.44 -15.90
CA LYS A 26 -7.05 6.93 -15.93
C LYS A 26 -7.82 6.63 -14.64
N ILE A 27 -7.60 5.45 -14.06
CA ILE A 27 -8.34 5.07 -12.85
C ILE A 27 -7.53 5.23 -11.58
N GLU A 28 -6.23 5.44 -11.68
CA GLU A 28 -5.37 5.54 -10.51
C GLU A 28 -5.86 6.55 -9.48
N PRO A 29 -6.18 7.80 -9.85
CA PRO A 29 -6.67 8.75 -8.85
C PRO A 29 -7.97 8.32 -8.19
N LEU A 30 -8.88 7.73 -8.96
CA LEU A 30 -10.15 7.26 -8.42
C LEU A 30 -9.95 6.15 -7.41
N LEU A 31 -9.07 5.21 -7.73
CA LEU A 31 -8.75 4.09 -6.85
C LEU A 31 -8.07 4.58 -5.57
N HIS A 32 -7.06 5.44 -5.69
CA HIS A 32 -6.33 5.94 -4.53
C HIS A 32 -7.24 6.76 -3.62
N ASP A 33 -8.10 7.59 -4.20
CA ASP A 33 -9.04 8.38 -3.40
C ASP A 33 -10.03 7.49 -2.66
N TYR A 34 -10.55 6.47 -3.33
CA TYR A 34 -11.47 5.53 -2.70
C TYR A 34 -10.80 4.79 -1.55
N MET A 35 -9.57 4.32 -1.77
CA MET A 35 -8.81 3.63 -0.72
C MET A 35 -8.54 4.54 0.47
N SER A 36 -8.20 5.80 0.21
CA SER A 36 -7.98 6.77 1.29
C SER A 36 -9.23 6.94 2.14
N GLU A 37 -10.39 7.00 1.50
CA GLU A 37 -11.68 7.07 2.19
C GLU A 37 -11.88 5.85 3.09
N GLN A 38 -11.57 4.66 2.55
CA GLN A 38 -11.73 3.42 3.30
C GLN A 38 -10.81 3.37 4.51
N PHE A 39 -9.57 3.86 4.39
CA PHE A 39 -8.68 3.98 5.54
C PHE A 39 -9.29 4.86 6.62
N ARG A 40 -9.86 6.00 6.23
CA ARG A 40 -10.51 6.91 7.18
C ARG A 40 -11.69 6.24 7.88
N GLU A 41 -12.49 5.48 7.16
CA GLU A 41 -13.62 4.77 7.73
C GLU A 41 -13.17 3.71 8.75
N LEU A 42 -11.96 3.19 8.59
CA LEU A 42 -11.38 2.25 9.54
C LEU A 42 -10.63 2.97 10.67
N SER A 43 -10.70 4.28 10.71
CA SER A 43 -10.01 5.13 11.68
C SER A 43 -8.50 4.92 11.64
N CYS A 44 -7.97 4.74 10.44
CA CYS A 44 -6.54 4.67 10.18
C CYS A 44 -6.14 5.95 9.45
N PHE A 45 -5.17 6.69 10.00
CA PHE A 45 -4.68 7.89 9.33
C PHE A 45 -3.82 7.48 8.14
N ILE A 46 -4.22 7.88 6.94
CA ILE A 46 -3.44 7.58 5.73
C ILE A 46 -2.56 8.78 5.38
N LYS A 47 -1.25 8.55 5.29
CA LYS A 47 -0.31 9.60 4.95
C LYS A 47 -0.08 9.69 3.46
N ILE A 48 0.05 8.55 2.78
CA ILE A 48 0.26 8.53 1.33
C ILE A 48 -0.13 7.18 0.76
N ILE A 49 -0.70 7.20 -0.43
CA ILE A 49 -0.89 6.03 -1.29
C ILE A 49 -0.29 6.37 -2.63
N ASN A 50 0.52 5.49 -3.15
CA ASN A 50 1.06 5.63 -4.50
C ASN A 50 1.41 4.24 -5.01
N GLY A 51 1.86 4.14 -6.24
CA GLY A 51 2.22 2.86 -6.81
C GLY A 51 2.41 2.94 -8.30
N MET A 52 2.27 1.79 -8.92
CA MET A 52 2.41 1.63 -10.37
C MET A 52 1.19 0.86 -10.88
N PRO A 53 1.05 0.65 -12.19
CA PRO A 53 -0.12 -0.08 -12.70
C PRO A 53 -0.33 -1.47 -12.12
N ASP A 54 0.68 -2.11 -11.57
CA ASP A 54 0.61 -3.47 -11.06
C ASP A 54 0.72 -3.59 -9.54
N HIS A 55 0.87 -2.49 -8.81
CA HIS A 55 0.96 -2.58 -7.34
C HIS A 55 0.66 -1.26 -6.66
N ILE A 56 0.44 -1.36 -5.36
CA ILE A 56 0.10 -0.22 -4.51
C ILE A 56 1.00 -0.24 -3.27
N ARG A 57 1.35 0.96 -2.79
CA ARG A 57 2.07 1.14 -1.53
C ARG A 57 1.33 2.16 -0.69
N CYS A 58 1.16 1.85 0.59
CA CYS A 58 0.43 2.71 1.54
C CYS A 58 1.27 2.94 2.78
N LEU A 59 1.20 4.15 3.32
CA LEU A 59 1.83 4.47 4.59
C LEU A 59 0.75 5.04 5.50
N PHE A 60 0.48 4.35 6.60
CA PHE A 60 -0.65 4.71 7.48
C PHE A 60 -0.37 4.39 8.93
N ILE A 61 -1.14 5.05 9.83
CA ILE A 61 -1.11 4.73 11.25
C ILE A 61 -2.20 3.71 11.52
N LEU A 62 -1.81 2.57 12.07
CA LEU A 62 -2.74 1.49 12.37
C LEU A 62 -3.68 1.88 13.51
N ASN A 63 -4.97 1.70 13.33
CA ASN A 63 -5.94 1.82 14.40
C ASN A 63 -5.59 0.78 15.47
N ARG A 64 -5.40 1.24 16.71
CA ARG A 64 -4.93 0.38 17.81
C ARG A 64 -5.87 -0.79 18.13
N GLU A 65 -7.12 -0.72 17.68
CA GLU A 65 -8.10 -1.77 17.94
C GLU A 65 -8.25 -2.75 16.80
N LYS A 66 -7.40 -2.64 15.77
CA LYS A 66 -7.47 -3.51 14.61
C LYS A 66 -6.11 -4.14 14.31
N SER A 67 -6.16 -5.30 13.68
CA SER A 67 -4.94 -5.92 13.18
C SER A 67 -4.61 -5.39 11.78
N ILE A 68 -3.34 -5.49 11.40
CA ILE A 68 -2.91 -5.14 10.05
C ILE A 68 -3.70 -5.97 9.03
N ALA A 69 -3.86 -7.27 9.31
CA ALA A 69 -4.56 -8.18 8.40
C ALA A 69 -6.01 -7.76 8.16
N GLU A 70 -6.73 -7.36 9.22
CA GLU A 70 -8.10 -6.88 9.09
C GLU A 70 -8.19 -5.65 8.19
N VAL A 71 -7.31 -4.67 8.46
CA VAL A 71 -7.32 -3.41 7.71
C VAL A 71 -7.05 -3.68 6.23
N ILE A 72 -5.98 -4.42 5.92
CA ILE A 72 -5.62 -4.66 4.53
C ILE A 72 -6.68 -5.49 3.82
N LYS A 73 -7.24 -6.50 4.48
CA LYS A 73 -8.30 -7.30 3.91
C LYS A 73 -9.51 -6.43 3.52
N GLN A 74 -9.88 -5.51 4.40
CA GLN A 74 -11.01 -4.61 4.15
C GLN A 74 -10.72 -3.67 2.97
N ILE A 75 -9.53 -3.08 2.94
CA ILE A 75 -9.15 -2.16 1.86
C ILE A 75 -9.11 -2.90 0.52
N LYS A 76 -8.51 -4.09 0.49
CA LYS A 76 -8.43 -4.87 -0.75
C LYS A 76 -9.82 -5.27 -1.24
N GLY A 77 -10.64 -5.77 -0.34
CA GLY A 77 -11.99 -6.22 -0.72
C GLY A 77 -12.86 -5.10 -1.22
N SER A 78 -12.92 -3.99 -0.49
CA SER A 78 -13.78 -2.88 -0.87
C SER A 78 -13.30 -2.20 -2.14
N SER A 79 -11.98 -2.06 -2.33
CA SER A 79 -11.46 -1.37 -3.51
C SER A 79 -11.66 -2.18 -4.80
N SER A 80 -11.46 -3.49 -4.76
CA SER A 80 -11.72 -4.31 -5.95
C SER A 80 -13.21 -4.31 -6.29
N HIS A 81 -14.05 -4.38 -5.25
CA HIS A 81 -15.50 -4.31 -5.44
C HIS A 81 -15.91 -2.98 -6.08
N TYR A 82 -15.33 -1.88 -5.60
CA TYR A 82 -15.61 -0.55 -6.13
C TYR A 82 -15.31 -0.45 -7.62
N ILE A 83 -14.14 -0.94 -8.05
CA ILE A 83 -13.76 -0.88 -9.46
C ILE A 83 -14.70 -1.75 -10.30
N ASN A 84 -14.97 -2.96 -9.85
CA ASN A 84 -15.82 -3.89 -10.61
C ASN A 84 -17.28 -3.45 -10.63
N GLN A 85 -17.79 -2.97 -9.51
CA GLN A 85 -19.18 -2.52 -9.41
C GLN A 85 -19.47 -1.33 -10.32
N ASN A 86 -18.51 -0.46 -10.54
CA ASN A 86 -18.67 0.74 -11.34
C ASN A 86 -18.10 0.59 -12.75
N ASP A 87 -17.69 -0.61 -13.12
CA ASP A 87 -17.17 -0.91 -14.46
C ASP A 87 -16.08 0.08 -14.88
N LEU A 88 -15.14 0.36 -13.98
CA LEU A 88 -14.11 1.36 -14.24
C LEU A 88 -13.05 0.90 -15.22
N ILE A 89 -12.91 -0.42 -15.40
CA ILE A 89 -12.01 -1.00 -16.40
C ILE A 89 -12.78 -2.08 -17.15
N ASN A 90 -12.28 -2.47 -18.33
CA ASN A 90 -12.96 -3.46 -19.17
C ASN A 90 -12.84 -4.89 -18.66
N GLU A 91 -11.71 -5.22 -18.06
CA GLU A 91 -11.52 -6.55 -17.49
C GLU A 91 -11.87 -6.58 -16.01
N LYS A 92 -11.92 -7.76 -15.42
CA LYS A 92 -12.17 -7.90 -14.00
C LYS A 92 -10.95 -7.44 -13.21
N PHE A 93 -11.16 -6.57 -12.24
CA PHE A 93 -10.11 -6.14 -11.31
C PHE A 93 -9.98 -7.14 -10.18
N ALA A 94 -8.77 -7.57 -9.88
CA ALA A 94 -8.51 -8.44 -8.74
C ALA A 94 -7.12 -8.16 -8.19
N TRP A 95 -6.99 -8.24 -6.86
CA TRP A 95 -5.71 -8.16 -6.18
C TRP A 95 -5.11 -9.56 -6.05
N GLN A 96 -3.79 -9.63 -6.03
CA GLN A 96 -3.09 -10.87 -5.71
C GLN A 96 -3.34 -11.22 -4.25
N THR A 97 -3.40 -12.51 -3.93
CA THR A 97 -3.51 -12.96 -2.55
C THR A 97 -2.25 -12.55 -1.79
N GLY A 98 -2.44 -12.06 -0.57
CA GLY A 98 -1.32 -11.69 0.27
C GLY A 98 -0.91 -10.23 0.16
N TYR A 99 0.05 -9.86 0.98
CA TYR A 99 0.60 -8.51 1.05
C TYR A 99 1.90 -8.55 1.83
N ALA A 100 2.68 -7.47 1.73
CA ALA A 100 3.82 -7.27 2.62
C ALA A 100 3.51 -6.05 3.49
N ALA A 101 3.92 -6.10 4.75
CA ALA A 101 3.70 -5.00 5.68
C ALA A 101 4.93 -4.86 6.57
N TYR A 102 5.37 -3.62 6.75
CA TYR A 102 6.56 -3.28 7.52
C TYR A 102 6.22 -2.21 8.52
N SER A 103 6.75 -2.35 9.75
CA SER A 103 6.67 -1.26 10.72
C SER A 103 7.67 -0.18 10.31
N VAL A 104 7.30 1.08 10.54
CA VAL A 104 8.15 2.21 10.16
C VAL A 104 8.38 3.06 11.40
N SER A 105 9.66 3.26 11.74
CA SER A 105 10.01 4.09 12.88
C SER A 105 9.87 5.58 12.52
N GLU A 106 9.67 6.41 13.53
CA GLU A 106 9.61 7.85 13.33
C GLU A 106 10.88 8.37 12.64
N SER A 107 12.03 7.78 12.96
CA SER A 107 13.30 8.25 12.39
C SER A 107 13.45 7.93 10.91
N THR A 108 12.74 6.93 10.39
CA THR A 108 12.81 6.58 8.96
C THR A 108 11.55 6.99 8.18
N LEU A 109 10.59 7.60 8.86
CA LEU A 109 9.30 7.92 8.26
C LEU A 109 9.43 8.78 7.01
N ASP A 110 10.26 9.83 7.06
CA ASP A 110 10.44 10.71 5.90
C ASP A 110 11.06 9.99 4.71
N LYS A 111 11.98 9.08 4.96
CA LYS A 111 12.61 8.31 3.88
C LYS A 111 11.59 7.42 3.20
N VAL A 112 10.77 6.73 3.98
CA VAL A 112 9.74 5.85 3.44
C VAL A 112 8.69 6.67 2.68
N PHE A 113 8.27 7.80 3.26
CA PHE A 113 7.31 8.69 2.60
C PHE A 113 7.81 9.13 1.23
N ARG A 114 9.06 9.61 1.16
CA ARG A 114 9.65 10.06 -0.11
C ARG A 114 9.81 8.93 -1.10
N TYR A 115 10.15 7.74 -0.61
CA TYR A 115 10.27 6.57 -1.46
C TYR A 115 8.93 6.28 -2.15
N ILE A 116 7.84 6.29 -1.37
CA ILE A 116 6.51 6.05 -1.92
C ILE A 116 6.08 7.18 -2.84
N GLN A 117 6.33 8.41 -2.45
CA GLN A 117 6.00 9.59 -3.24
C GLN A 117 6.66 9.54 -4.63
N ASN A 118 7.87 9.02 -4.69
CA ASN A 118 8.65 8.99 -5.92
C ASN A 118 8.57 7.68 -6.68
N GLN A 119 7.50 6.91 -6.49
CA GLN A 119 7.32 5.60 -7.13
C GLN A 119 7.50 5.64 -8.65
N LYS A 120 6.91 6.62 -9.31
CA LYS A 120 6.98 6.71 -10.77
C LYS A 120 8.40 6.96 -11.26
N ILE A 121 9.21 7.64 -10.47
CA ILE A 121 10.59 7.93 -10.80
C ILE A 121 11.46 6.69 -10.61
N HIS A 122 11.24 5.98 -9.52
CA HIS A 122 12.02 4.77 -9.23
C HIS A 122 11.85 3.72 -10.31
N HIS A 123 10.64 3.56 -10.84
CA HIS A 123 10.36 2.56 -11.87
C HIS A 123 11.00 2.86 -13.21
N GLN A 124 11.52 4.06 -13.41
CA GLN A 124 12.27 4.37 -14.60
C GLN A 124 13.68 3.78 -14.55
N LYS A 125 14.13 3.36 -13.37
CA LYS A 125 15.51 2.92 -13.15
C LYS A 125 15.63 1.49 -12.63
N LYS A 126 14.58 0.94 -12.03
CA LYS A 126 14.61 -0.35 -11.36
C LYS A 126 13.37 -1.16 -11.66
N THR A 127 13.53 -2.50 -11.63
CA THR A 127 12.40 -3.41 -11.68
C THR A 127 11.69 -3.39 -10.32
N PHE A 128 10.49 -3.97 -10.26
CA PHE A 128 9.77 -4.09 -9.00
C PHE A 128 10.61 -4.84 -7.95
N ASP A 129 11.26 -5.94 -8.35
CA ASP A 129 12.06 -6.73 -7.42
C ASP A 129 13.26 -5.94 -6.91
N GLY A 130 13.95 -5.21 -7.78
CA GLY A 130 15.06 -4.36 -7.37
C GLY A 130 14.62 -3.26 -6.43
N GLU A 131 13.45 -2.71 -6.68
CA GLU A 131 12.85 -1.69 -5.84
C GLU A 131 12.48 -2.25 -4.46
N TYR A 132 11.90 -3.44 -4.43
CA TYR A 132 11.52 -4.12 -3.20
C TYR A 132 12.76 -4.36 -2.33
N ASN A 133 13.83 -4.85 -2.91
CA ASN A 133 15.09 -5.07 -2.18
C ASN A 133 15.69 -3.77 -1.64
N GLY A 134 15.60 -2.70 -2.43
CA GLY A 134 16.03 -1.38 -1.98
C GLY A 134 15.25 -0.91 -0.77
N LEU A 135 13.94 -1.14 -0.78
CA LEU A 135 13.08 -0.79 0.33
C LEU A 135 13.40 -1.61 1.58
N LEU A 136 13.69 -2.89 1.41
CA LEU A 136 14.08 -3.73 2.54
C LEU A 136 15.33 -3.18 3.22
N LYS A 137 16.29 -2.70 2.46
CA LYS A 137 17.49 -2.06 3.03
C LYS A 137 17.15 -0.82 3.84
N ILE A 138 16.26 0.02 3.31
CA ILE A 138 15.83 1.24 4.01
C ILE A 138 15.21 0.88 5.35
N GLN A 139 14.46 -0.20 5.40
CA GLN A 139 13.77 -0.65 6.62
C GLN A 139 14.61 -1.58 7.50
N GLY A 140 15.88 -1.81 7.14
CA GLY A 140 16.80 -2.58 7.96
C GLY A 140 16.81 -4.07 7.72
N PHE A 141 16.20 -4.53 6.64
CA PHE A 141 16.21 -5.96 6.28
C PHE A 141 17.32 -6.25 5.28
N GLU A 142 17.80 -7.49 5.30
CA GLU A 142 18.82 -7.92 4.36
C GLU A 142 18.18 -8.30 3.02
N THR A 143 18.89 -8.01 1.92
CA THR A 143 18.32 -8.19 0.59
C THR A 143 18.20 -9.64 0.16
N GLY A 144 18.94 -10.55 0.78
CA GLY A 144 18.84 -11.97 0.44
C GLY A 144 17.88 -12.75 1.31
N PHE A 145 17.14 -12.05 2.11
CA PHE A 145 16.29 -12.64 3.13
C PHE A 145 15.08 -13.40 2.57
N ASP A 146 14.57 -12.96 1.50
CA ASP A 146 13.28 -13.40 0.96
C ASP A 146 13.37 -14.49 -0.11
N GLU A 147 14.42 -15.27 -0.10
CA GLU A 147 14.58 -16.29 -1.12
C GLU A 147 13.41 -17.27 -1.27
#